data_996f3faab16b7e11b223dfa41b73629f
#
_entry.id   996f3faab16b7e11b223dfa41b73629f
#
_cell.length_a   1.000
_cell.length_b   1.000
_cell.length_c   1.000
_cell.angle_alpha   90.00
_cell.angle_beta   90.00
_cell.angle_gamma   90.00
#
_symmetry.space_group_name_H-M   'P 1'
#
loop_
_entity.id
_entity.type
_entity.pdbx_description
1 polymer ?
#
loop_
_entity_poly.entity_id
_entity_poly.type
_entity_poly.pdbx_seq_one_letter_code
_entity_poly.pdbx_strand_id
1 'polypeptide(L)'
;MIKSKYISDILELLLDGEEESLYARQQLPFISEKDFDYTGGGLFVRFTHSDEIIKYKLPNNVILSGVKIQTTEFPIEADATLFFEEGLIDYLEIWCYLGDYPRRDLTKYTLTQIWENSPQKVITTEQTNEL
;
A
#
# COMPACT_ATOMS: atom_id res chain seq x y z
N MET A 1 6.61 7.66 9.84
CA MET A 1 6.41 8.13 8.46
C MET A 1 6.93 7.10 7.47
N ILE A 2 6.16 6.85 6.42
CA ILE A 2 6.54 5.88 5.39
C ILE A 2 7.76 6.39 4.62
N LYS A 3 8.79 5.55 4.48
CA LYS A 3 10.04 5.89 3.82
C LYS A 3 10.07 5.49 2.35
N SER A 4 9.44 4.36 2.02
CA SER A 4 9.37 3.85 0.65
C SER A 4 8.36 4.65 -0.16
N LYS A 5 8.79 5.25 -1.26
CA LYS A 5 7.88 5.93 -2.18
C LYS A 5 6.87 4.95 -2.77
N TYR A 6 7.31 3.74 -3.11
CA TYR A 6 6.45 2.70 -3.65
C TYR A 6 5.32 2.35 -2.69
N ILE A 7 5.65 2.06 -1.43
CA ILE A 7 4.65 1.75 -0.41
C ILE A 7 3.74 2.95 -0.15
N SER A 8 4.31 4.15 -0.08
CA SER A 8 3.55 5.38 0.12
C SER A 8 2.52 5.61 -0.99
N ASP A 9 2.92 5.41 -2.24
CA ASP A 9 2.02 5.58 -3.39
C ASP A 9 0.88 4.57 -3.36
N ILE A 10 1.15 3.31 -2.98
CA ILE A 10 0.12 2.28 -2.84
C ILE A 10 -0.89 2.69 -1.76
N LEU A 11 -0.40 3.09 -0.59
CA LEU A 11 -1.26 3.52 0.52
C LEU A 11 -2.12 4.72 0.14
N GLU A 12 -1.55 5.67 -0.59
CA GLU A 12 -2.24 6.85 -1.08
C GLU A 12 -3.49 6.47 -1.88
N LEU A 13 -3.35 5.51 -2.79
CA LEU A 13 -4.48 5.07 -3.61
C LEU A 13 -5.47 4.20 -2.84
N LEU A 14 -5.00 3.34 -1.94
CA LEU A 14 -5.90 2.50 -1.14
C LEU A 14 -6.76 3.33 -0.18
N LEU A 15 -6.22 4.43 0.32
CA LEU A 15 -6.90 5.30 1.29
C LEU A 15 -7.64 6.46 0.60
N ASP A 16 -8.12 6.24 -0.61
CA ASP A 16 -8.78 7.27 -1.42
C ASP A 16 -10.21 6.87 -1.80
N GLY A 17 -10.83 6.06 -0.97
CA GLY A 17 -12.17 5.55 -1.24
C GLY A 17 -13.25 6.33 -0.49
N GLU A 18 -14.03 5.59 0.28
CA GLU A 18 -15.13 6.14 1.04
C GLU A 18 -14.65 6.84 2.32
N GLU A 19 -15.59 7.38 3.05
CA GLU A 19 -15.38 8.20 4.22
C GLU A 19 -14.40 7.62 5.24
N GLU A 20 -14.53 6.32 5.54
CA GLU A 20 -13.65 5.65 6.52
C GLU A 20 -12.20 5.59 6.02
N SER A 21 -11.98 5.29 4.74
CA SER A 21 -10.65 5.24 4.19
C SER A 21 -10.01 6.62 4.14
N LEU A 22 -10.78 7.65 3.81
CA LEU A 22 -10.28 9.03 3.84
C LEU A 22 -9.93 9.46 5.26
N TYR A 23 -10.73 9.06 6.23
CA TYR A 23 -10.43 9.35 7.63
C TYR A 23 -9.13 8.67 8.06
N ALA A 24 -8.93 7.41 7.64
CA ALA A 24 -7.73 6.65 7.97
C ALA A 24 -6.44 7.22 7.39
N ARG A 25 -6.52 8.09 6.39
CA ARG A 25 -5.34 8.81 5.87
C ARG A 25 -4.60 9.57 6.95
N GLN A 26 -5.32 10.03 7.97
CA GLN A 26 -4.73 10.77 9.08
C GLN A 26 -3.77 9.91 9.91
N GLN A 27 -3.83 8.59 9.75
CA GLN A 27 -2.90 7.68 10.42
C GLN A 27 -1.52 7.63 9.75
N LEU A 28 -1.43 8.00 8.47
CA LEU A 28 -0.17 7.86 7.70
C LEU A 28 1.06 8.54 8.34
N PRO A 29 0.96 9.76 8.88
CA PRO A 29 2.14 10.39 9.49
C PRO A 29 2.67 9.65 10.73
N PHE A 30 1.87 8.72 11.28
CA PHE A 30 2.16 8.05 12.56
C PHE A 30 2.55 6.59 12.38
N ILE A 31 2.75 6.14 11.15
CA ILE A 31 3.22 4.78 10.86
C ILE A 31 4.52 4.82 10.09
N SER A 32 5.31 3.77 10.23
CA SER A 32 6.49 3.54 9.40
C SER A 32 6.67 2.05 9.19
N GLU A 33 7.39 1.70 8.13
CA GLU A 33 7.66 0.30 7.82
C GLU A 33 8.53 -0.32 8.93
N LYS A 34 8.10 -1.47 9.42
CA LYS A 34 8.83 -2.25 10.40
C LYS A 34 9.54 -3.43 9.75
N ASP A 35 8.78 -4.27 9.06
CA ASP A 35 9.29 -5.50 8.46
C ASP A 35 8.78 -5.65 7.03
N PHE A 36 9.63 -6.16 6.17
CA PHE A 36 9.29 -6.58 4.81
C PHE A 36 9.48 -8.09 4.73
N ASP A 37 8.39 -8.82 4.53
CA ASP A 37 8.41 -10.28 4.40
C ASP A 37 8.09 -10.66 2.96
N TYR A 38 9.13 -11.00 2.20
CA TYR A 38 8.99 -11.41 0.80
C TYR A 38 8.76 -12.92 0.75
N THR A 39 7.63 -13.33 0.17
CA THR A 39 7.18 -14.72 0.18
C THR A 39 7.34 -15.44 -1.17
N GLY A 40 7.90 -14.76 -2.18
CA GLY A 40 7.93 -15.28 -3.55
C GLY A 40 6.63 -14.99 -4.28
N GLY A 41 5.49 -15.23 -3.66
CA GLY A 41 4.17 -14.87 -4.19
C GLY A 41 3.76 -13.44 -3.88
N GLY A 42 4.61 -12.67 -3.20
CA GLY A 42 4.29 -11.28 -2.86
C GLY A 42 5.09 -10.75 -1.70
N LEU A 43 4.47 -9.85 -0.97
CA LEU A 43 5.11 -9.10 0.10
C LEU A 43 4.10 -8.77 1.20
N PHE A 44 4.51 -8.94 2.45
CA PHE A 44 3.80 -8.38 3.60
C PHE A 44 4.65 -7.28 4.21
N VAL A 45 4.10 -6.09 4.35
CA VAL A 45 4.74 -4.97 5.02
C VAL A 45 4.01 -4.69 6.31
N ARG A 46 4.69 -4.88 7.45
CA ARG A 46 4.15 -4.55 8.76
C ARG A 46 4.59 -3.14 9.14
N PHE A 47 3.75 -2.45 9.90
CA PHE A 47 4.00 -1.07 10.29
C PHE A 47 4.17 -0.95 11.79
N THR A 48 5.02 0.00 12.20
CA THR A 48 5.06 0.48 13.58
C THR A 48 4.15 1.69 13.70
N HIS A 49 3.67 1.94 14.91
CA HIS A 49 2.81 3.07 15.21
C HIS A 49 3.46 3.99 16.25
N SER A 50 3.28 5.30 16.10
CA SER A 50 3.52 6.22 17.21
C SER A 50 2.22 6.38 18.00
N ASP A 51 2.32 6.75 19.28
CA ASP A 51 1.18 6.77 20.20
C ASP A 51 0.06 7.71 19.76
N GLU A 52 0.39 8.77 19.03
CA GLU A 52 -0.59 9.76 18.58
C GLU A 52 -1.59 9.20 17.56
N ILE A 53 -1.30 8.06 16.94
CA ILE A 53 -2.18 7.43 15.97
C ILE A 53 -3.57 7.11 16.52
N ILE A 54 -3.65 6.89 17.85
CA ILE A 54 -4.90 6.54 18.53
C ILE A 54 -5.98 7.59 18.29
N LYS A 55 -5.62 8.85 18.09
CA LYS A 55 -6.57 9.93 17.81
C LYS A 55 -7.37 9.70 16.53
N TYR A 56 -6.84 8.89 15.63
CA TYR A 56 -7.41 8.67 14.30
C TYR A 56 -7.89 7.23 14.11
N LYS A 57 -8.07 6.52 15.20
CA LYS A 57 -8.54 5.15 15.22
C LYS A 57 -9.93 5.06 14.58
N LEU A 58 -10.12 4.09 13.71
CA LEU A 58 -11.44 3.80 13.14
C LEU A 58 -12.29 3.06 14.17
N PRO A 59 -13.64 3.22 14.12
CA PRO A 59 -14.53 2.49 15.04
C PRO A 59 -14.58 0.99 14.75
N ASN A 60 -14.29 0.59 13.52
CA ASN A 60 -14.30 -0.82 13.10
C ASN A 60 -13.10 -1.09 12.19
N ASN A 61 -12.70 -2.36 12.11
CA ASN A 61 -11.70 -2.76 11.15
C ASN A 61 -12.33 -2.79 9.75
N VAL A 62 -11.56 -2.34 8.77
CA VAL A 62 -11.91 -2.42 7.36
C VAL A 62 -10.79 -3.13 6.63
N ILE A 63 -11.10 -3.65 5.45
CA ILE A 63 -10.09 -4.21 4.53
C ILE A 63 -10.21 -3.41 3.25
N LEU A 64 -9.11 -2.77 2.86
CA LEU A 64 -9.08 -1.95 1.66
C LEU A 64 -8.25 -2.63 0.59
N SER A 65 -8.86 -2.91 -0.55
CA SER A 65 -8.20 -3.58 -1.67
C SER A 65 -8.54 -2.88 -2.98
N GLY A 66 -7.95 -3.35 -4.08
CA GLY A 66 -8.30 -2.85 -5.40
C GLY A 66 -7.31 -1.85 -5.97
N VAL A 67 -6.03 -1.99 -5.63
CA VAL A 67 -4.96 -1.28 -6.34
C VAL A 67 -4.15 -2.29 -7.10
N LYS A 68 -4.19 -2.20 -8.42
CA LYS A 68 -3.44 -3.07 -9.33
C LYS A 68 -2.04 -2.50 -9.53
N ILE A 69 -1.04 -3.38 -9.48
CA ILE A 69 0.36 -3.03 -9.64
C ILE A 69 0.89 -3.64 -10.92
N GLN A 70 1.40 -2.80 -11.81
CA GLN A 70 2.05 -3.21 -13.05
C GLN A 70 3.43 -2.56 -13.13
N THR A 71 4.36 -3.24 -13.81
CA THR A 71 5.73 -2.75 -13.96
C THR A 71 6.35 -3.28 -15.24
N THR A 72 7.33 -2.55 -15.76
CA THR A 72 8.17 -3.00 -16.87
C THR A 72 9.47 -3.64 -16.40
N GLU A 73 9.75 -3.59 -15.08
CA GLU A 73 10.98 -4.15 -14.52
C GLU A 73 10.97 -5.68 -14.48
N PHE A 74 9.80 -6.27 -14.30
CA PHE A 74 9.59 -7.70 -14.17
C PHE A 74 8.28 -8.09 -14.84
N PRO A 75 8.17 -9.32 -15.38
CA PRO A 75 6.91 -9.78 -15.99
C PRO A 75 5.92 -10.23 -14.90
N ILE A 76 5.44 -9.29 -14.11
CA ILE A 76 4.53 -9.55 -12.99
C ILE A 76 3.28 -8.68 -13.07
N GLU A 77 2.22 -9.16 -12.43
CA GLU A 77 1.06 -8.35 -12.06
C GLU A 77 0.68 -8.70 -10.63
N ALA A 78 0.31 -7.69 -9.86
CA ALA A 78 0.01 -7.86 -8.45
C ALA A 78 -1.11 -6.93 -8.00
N ASP A 79 -1.70 -7.25 -6.86
CA ASP A 79 -2.72 -6.43 -6.20
C ASP A 79 -2.29 -6.12 -4.77
N ALA A 80 -2.73 -4.97 -4.28
CA ALA A 80 -2.44 -4.55 -2.91
C ALA A 80 -3.71 -4.54 -2.06
N THR A 81 -3.58 -4.95 -0.80
CA THR A 81 -4.66 -4.96 0.19
C THR A 81 -4.11 -4.47 1.52
N LEU A 82 -4.84 -3.55 2.15
CA LEU A 82 -4.47 -2.98 3.43
C LEU A 82 -5.38 -3.53 4.53
N PHE A 83 -4.77 -4.04 5.61
CA PHE A 83 -5.46 -4.62 6.74
C PHE A 83 -5.30 -3.73 7.97
N PHE A 84 -6.36 -3.68 8.76
CA PHE A 84 -6.42 -2.92 10.00
C PHE A 84 -6.58 -3.87 11.19
N GLU A 85 -6.05 -3.48 12.35
CA GLU A 85 -6.26 -4.17 13.61
C GLU A 85 -6.61 -3.13 14.66
N GLU A 86 -7.72 -3.36 15.37
CA GLU A 86 -8.24 -2.42 16.36
C GLU A 86 -8.40 -0.99 15.82
N GLY A 87 -8.83 -0.88 14.56
CA GLY A 87 -9.06 0.40 13.91
C GLY A 87 -7.81 1.12 13.42
N LEU A 88 -6.64 0.50 13.55
CA LEU A 88 -5.35 1.08 13.14
C LEU A 88 -4.78 0.30 11.95
N ILE A 89 -4.09 1.02 11.07
CA ILE A 89 -3.37 0.39 9.96
C ILE A 89 -2.38 -0.61 10.53
N ASP A 90 -2.48 -1.87 10.10
CA ASP A 90 -1.66 -2.95 10.64
C ASP A 90 -0.61 -3.44 9.63
N TYR A 91 -1.06 -3.95 8.49
CA TYR A 91 -0.12 -4.40 7.47
C TYR A 91 -0.69 -4.26 6.06
N LEU A 92 0.24 -4.19 5.10
CA LEU A 92 -0.06 -4.17 3.67
C LEU A 92 0.34 -5.51 3.07
N GLU A 93 -0.56 -6.13 2.30
CA GLU A 93 -0.26 -7.31 1.52
C GLU A 93 -0.19 -6.95 0.05
N ILE A 94 0.88 -7.36 -0.62
CA ILE A 94 0.96 -7.35 -2.07
C ILE A 94 0.94 -8.78 -2.52
N TRP A 95 -0.07 -9.16 -3.31
CA TRP A 95 -0.20 -10.51 -3.85
C TRP A 95 0.07 -10.49 -5.35
N CYS A 96 1.09 -11.25 -5.74
CA CYS A 96 1.51 -11.38 -7.12
C CYS A 96 0.82 -12.59 -7.74
N TYR A 97 -0.13 -12.36 -8.64
CA TYR A 97 -0.88 -13.45 -9.28
C TYR A 97 -0.31 -13.82 -10.64
N LEU A 98 0.68 -13.10 -11.14
CA LEU A 98 1.40 -13.41 -12.37
C LEU A 98 2.89 -13.15 -12.15
N GLY A 99 3.71 -14.19 -12.34
CA GLY A 99 5.15 -14.12 -12.18
C GLY A 99 5.63 -14.22 -10.73
N ASP A 100 6.90 -14.02 -10.54
CA ASP A 100 7.54 -14.05 -9.22
C ASP A 100 7.82 -12.64 -8.74
N TYR A 101 7.33 -12.32 -7.56
CA TYR A 101 7.48 -10.99 -6.99
C TYR A 101 8.95 -10.75 -6.58
N PRO A 102 9.56 -9.60 -6.97
CA PRO A 102 10.95 -9.32 -6.64
C PRO A 102 11.12 -9.02 -5.14
N ARG A 103 12.34 -9.22 -4.64
CA ARG A 103 12.68 -8.97 -3.23
C ARG A 103 13.21 -7.56 -3.01
N ARG A 104 12.55 -6.59 -3.63
CA ARG A 104 12.87 -5.17 -3.49
C ARG A 104 11.68 -4.33 -3.93
N ASP A 105 11.72 -3.05 -3.59
CA ASP A 105 10.73 -2.11 -4.10
C ASP A 105 10.85 -1.96 -5.60
N LEU A 106 9.71 -1.82 -6.27
CA LEU A 106 9.70 -1.41 -7.66
C LEU A 106 10.07 0.07 -7.75
N THR A 107 10.79 0.43 -8.80
CA THR A 107 11.15 1.82 -9.09
C THR A 107 10.43 2.37 -10.32
N LYS A 108 9.93 1.46 -11.16
CA LYS A 108 9.12 1.79 -12.32
C LYS A 108 7.82 1.02 -12.22
N TYR A 109 6.72 1.71 -12.02
CA TYR A 109 5.44 1.04 -11.80
C TYR A 109 4.27 1.93 -12.19
N THR A 110 3.15 1.28 -12.46
CA THR A 110 1.86 1.92 -12.65
C THR A 110 0.89 1.31 -11.65
N LEU A 111 0.29 2.14 -10.82
CA LEU A 111 -0.71 1.75 -9.84
C LEU A 111 -2.06 2.26 -10.30
N THR A 112 -3.06 1.40 -10.29
CA THR A 112 -4.41 1.73 -10.78
C THR A 112 -5.45 1.33 -9.76
N GLN A 113 -6.35 2.24 -9.42
CA GLN A 113 -7.52 1.91 -8.61
C GLN A 113 -8.52 1.14 -9.46
N ILE A 114 -8.86 -0.08 -9.03
CA ILE A 114 -9.74 -0.96 -9.79
C ILE A 114 -10.99 -1.42 -9.02
N TRP A 115 -11.21 -0.94 -7.79
CA TRP A 115 -12.42 -1.28 -7.06
C TRP A 115 -13.64 -0.56 -7.65
N GLU A 116 -14.82 -1.16 -7.46
CA GLU A 116 -16.07 -0.61 -7.96
C GLU A 116 -16.32 0.78 -7.38
N ASN A 117 -16.68 1.73 -8.25
CA ASN A 117 -16.92 3.14 -7.89
C ASN A 117 -15.70 3.89 -7.38
N SER A 118 -14.49 3.38 -7.65
CA SER A 118 -13.27 4.11 -7.31
C SER A 118 -13.19 5.41 -8.11
N PRO A 119 -12.38 6.39 -7.62
CA PRO A 119 -12.06 7.58 -8.42
C PRO A 119 -11.28 7.29 -9.70
N GLN A 120 -10.85 6.04 -9.90
CA GLN A 120 -10.07 5.58 -11.06
C GLN A 120 -8.74 6.33 -11.22
N LYS A 121 -8.12 6.66 -10.10
CA LYS A 121 -6.82 7.32 -10.11
C LYS A 121 -5.72 6.35 -10.50
N VAL A 122 -4.71 6.89 -11.16
CA VAL A 122 -3.52 6.15 -11.62
C VAL A 122 -2.29 6.92 -11.19
N ILE A 123 -1.32 6.20 -10.62
CA ILE A 123 0.00 6.76 -10.34
C ILE A 123 1.01 6.01 -11.20
N THR A 124 1.73 6.72 -12.05
CA THR A 124 2.82 6.16 -12.82
C THR A 124 4.12 6.79 -12.35
N THR A 125 5.05 5.95 -11.95
CA THR A 125 6.33 6.40 -11.40
C THR A 125 7.48 5.72 -12.11
N GLU A 126 8.51 6.50 -12.39
CA GLU A 126 9.79 6.01 -12.87
C GLU A 126 10.86 6.72 -12.06
N GLN A 127 11.39 6.02 -11.05
CA GLN A 127 12.45 6.55 -10.21
C GLN A 127 13.79 6.32 -10.90
N THR A 128 14.60 7.34 -11.02
CA THR A 128 15.94 7.23 -11.58
C THR A 128 16.96 7.40 -10.47
N ASN A 129 18.00 6.53 -10.49
CA ASN A 129 19.15 6.71 -9.62
C ASN A 129 20.13 7.59 -10.39
N GLU A 130 20.03 8.88 -10.19
CA GLU A 130 21.00 9.81 -10.76
C GLU A 130 22.19 9.94 -9.82
N LEU A 131 23.34 9.81 -10.40
CA LEU A 131 24.61 9.97 -9.69
C LEU A 131 25.15 11.37 -9.91
#